data_dc4efff8be6ef1e87710458373bef346
#
_entry.id   dc4efff8be6ef1e87710458373bef346
#
_cell.length_a   1.000
_cell.length_b   1.000
_cell.length_c   1.000
_cell.angle_alpha   90.00
_cell.angle_beta   90.00
_cell.angle_gamma   90.00
#
_symmetry.space_group_name_H-M   'P 1'
#
loop_
_entity.id
_entity.type
_entity.pdbx_description
1 polymer ?
#
loop_
_entity_poly.entity_id
_entity_poly.type
_entity_poly.pdbx_seq_one_letter_code
_entity_poly.pdbx_strand_id
1 'polypeptide(L)'
;MVIIAGAGPTGLALACGLRQFGVDVRVVDQAEGPATTSRALGVQPRGAEVLARVGALGDLPEKAVELRALHVDGKVVMNLARMAQAGALIESQALVEARLRDRLATLGVSVEWQTPVSAVREWDWLVGCDGAHSAVRKMAGISFDGVPVMENFFLQDVHGAWDLDRSSVHVLTRGNSMTALFPLPGNDLWRVMSPDGARWTPGPVTSTVWESTFRIQRRLASAYRRGNVLLAGDAAHIHSPLGGQGMNTGLGDADNLAWKLALVVQGRASERLLDSYEAERRPIGAQVLRSTTPATRMVLGSGRAARILRDRVIWPLMNVGVLQRKLIRAASQLDVRYSGPLGGPRVPLFAKVGQWVLAGPATCLEVAGDRLGDVVHHERAGDTLLVRPDGHLAWRGTSPERLSAWLNEVLGAPETPRRTTRS
;
A
#
# COMPACT_ATOMS: atom_id res chain seq x y z
N MET A 1 11.55 -10.97 -18.93
CA MET A 1 10.23 -10.26 -18.93
C MET A 1 9.46 -10.61 -17.67
N VAL A 2 8.71 -9.66 -17.10
CA VAL A 2 7.88 -9.89 -15.89
C VAL A 2 6.41 -9.84 -16.25
N ILE A 3 5.64 -10.84 -15.81
CA ILE A 3 4.17 -10.84 -15.92
C ILE A 3 3.58 -10.44 -14.59
N ILE A 4 2.65 -9.49 -14.59
CA ILE A 4 1.90 -9.04 -13.43
C ILE A 4 0.44 -9.42 -13.65
N ALA A 5 -0.07 -10.31 -12.83
CA ALA A 5 -1.47 -10.71 -12.83
C ALA A 5 -2.26 -9.81 -11.89
N GLY A 6 -3.21 -9.05 -12.42
CA GLY A 6 -4.05 -8.10 -11.71
C GLY A 6 -3.68 -6.63 -11.97
N ALA A 7 -4.66 -5.87 -12.47
CA ALA A 7 -4.55 -4.44 -12.79
C ALA A 7 -5.17 -3.55 -11.69
N GLY A 8 -5.17 -4.02 -10.45
CA GLY A 8 -5.47 -3.22 -9.27
C GLY A 8 -4.30 -2.28 -8.89
N PRO A 9 -4.44 -1.47 -7.82
CA PRO A 9 -3.45 -0.45 -7.44
C PRO A 9 -2.04 -1.02 -7.24
N THR A 10 -1.94 -2.23 -6.63
CA THR A 10 -0.67 -2.90 -6.36
C THR A 10 0.03 -3.32 -7.66
N GLY A 11 -0.68 -3.99 -8.57
CA GLY A 11 -0.09 -4.46 -9.83
C GLY A 11 0.30 -3.32 -10.75
N LEU A 12 -0.54 -2.29 -10.84
CA LEU A 12 -0.24 -1.10 -11.64
C LEU A 12 0.96 -0.31 -11.08
N ALA A 13 1.04 -0.14 -9.75
CA ALA A 13 2.19 0.53 -9.12
C ALA A 13 3.48 -0.27 -9.32
N LEU A 14 3.43 -1.61 -9.20
CA LEU A 14 4.56 -2.47 -9.48
C LEU A 14 5.02 -2.37 -10.94
N ALA A 15 4.07 -2.37 -11.88
CA ALA A 15 4.37 -2.22 -13.31
C ALA A 15 5.06 -0.89 -13.60
N CYS A 16 4.53 0.22 -13.07
CA CYS A 16 5.15 1.54 -13.19
C CYS A 16 6.58 1.54 -12.62
N GLY A 17 6.76 0.99 -11.42
CA GLY A 17 8.08 0.91 -10.77
C GLY A 17 9.08 0.09 -11.60
N LEU A 18 8.71 -1.09 -12.08
CA LEU A 18 9.57 -1.94 -12.92
C LEU A 18 9.93 -1.24 -14.24
N ARG A 19 8.96 -0.57 -14.88
CA ARG A 19 9.22 0.19 -16.12
C ARG A 19 10.18 1.37 -15.89
N GLN A 20 10.12 2.03 -14.75
CA GLN A 20 11.09 3.08 -14.40
C GLN A 20 12.52 2.54 -14.26
N PHE A 21 12.67 1.27 -13.86
CA PHE A 21 13.96 0.57 -13.83
C PHE A 21 14.31 -0.09 -15.18
N GLY A 22 13.59 0.18 -16.25
CA GLY A 22 13.88 -0.35 -17.60
C GLY A 22 13.53 -1.84 -17.78
N VAL A 23 12.72 -2.43 -16.92
CA VAL A 23 12.29 -3.82 -17.02
C VAL A 23 11.03 -3.93 -17.90
N ASP A 24 11.03 -4.85 -18.85
CA ASP A 24 9.86 -5.14 -19.67
C ASP A 24 8.82 -5.92 -18.87
N VAL A 25 7.58 -5.39 -18.88
CA VAL A 25 6.46 -5.96 -18.15
C VAL A 25 5.24 -6.16 -19.05
N ARG A 26 4.42 -7.15 -18.73
CA ARG A 26 3.03 -7.26 -19.18
C ARG A 26 2.12 -7.25 -17.96
N VAL A 27 1.03 -6.50 -18.04
CA VAL A 27 -0.01 -6.48 -17.00
C VAL A 27 -1.26 -7.11 -17.59
N VAL A 28 -1.69 -8.22 -17.00
CA VAL A 28 -2.86 -8.99 -17.44
C VAL A 28 -3.93 -8.97 -16.35
N ASP A 29 -5.19 -8.86 -16.76
CA ASP A 29 -6.33 -8.96 -15.84
C ASP A 29 -7.47 -9.74 -16.49
N GLN A 30 -8.15 -10.57 -15.68
CA GLN A 30 -9.31 -11.34 -16.14
C GLN A 30 -10.59 -10.51 -16.31
N ALA A 31 -10.64 -9.29 -15.73
CA ALA A 31 -11.77 -8.38 -15.82
C ALA A 31 -11.97 -7.89 -17.27
N GLU A 32 -13.19 -7.49 -17.59
CA GLU A 32 -13.55 -6.94 -18.92
C GLU A 32 -12.91 -5.56 -19.15
N GLY A 33 -12.60 -4.82 -18.07
CA GLY A 33 -12.03 -3.47 -18.13
C GLY A 33 -11.78 -2.90 -16.74
N PRO A 34 -11.45 -1.59 -16.67
CA PRO A 34 -11.17 -0.91 -15.43
C PRO A 34 -12.35 -0.93 -14.46
N ALA A 35 -12.05 -1.06 -13.16
CA ALA A 35 -13.07 -0.92 -12.13
C ALA A 35 -13.64 0.52 -12.10
N THR A 36 -14.95 0.65 -12.08
CA THR A 36 -15.65 1.94 -12.00
C THR A 36 -16.03 2.29 -10.56
N THR A 37 -16.01 1.29 -9.66
CA THR A 37 -16.36 1.44 -8.24
C THR A 37 -15.29 0.78 -7.38
N SER A 38 -15.16 1.20 -6.13
CA SER A 38 -14.12 0.66 -5.26
C SER A 38 -14.52 0.67 -3.79
N ARG A 39 -13.95 -0.27 -3.02
CA ARG A 39 -14.13 -0.36 -1.58
C ARG A 39 -13.16 0.52 -0.81
N ALA A 40 -11.93 0.65 -1.28
CA ALA A 40 -10.92 1.48 -0.62
C ALA A 40 -11.09 2.96 -0.97
N LEU A 41 -10.77 3.82 -0.01
CA LEU A 41 -10.97 5.26 -0.08
C LEU A 41 -9.74 6.08 0.26
N GLY A 42 -8.83 5.54 1.03
CA GLY A 42 -7.83 6.37 1.67
C GLY A 42 -6.44 6.15 1.09
N VAL A 43 -5.79 7.22 0.63
CA VAL A 43 -4.36 7.24 0.36
C VAL A 43 -3.67 7.79 1.60
N GLN A 44 -3.00 6.92 2.34
CA GLN A 44 -2.20 7.29 3.50
C GLN A 44 -0.90 7.99 3.07
N PRO A 45 -0.24 8.77 3.94
CA PRO A 45 1.00 9.47 3.58
C PRO A 45 2.06 8.60 2.91
N ARG A 46 2.25 7.36 3.37
CA ARG A 46 3.18 6.42 2.73
C ARG A 46 2.71 6.01 1.31
N GLY A 47 1.41 5.79 1.12
CA GLY A 47 0.84 5.52 -0.21
C GLY A 47 1.04 6.69 -1.18
N ALA A 48 0.87 7.93 -0.69
CA ALA A 48 1.14 9.13 -1.49
C ALA A 48 2.62 9.25 -1.90
N GLU A 49 3.57 8.85 -1.02
CA GLU A 49 4.98 8.77 -1.39
C GLU A 49 5.24 7.72 -2.49
N VAL A 50 4.60 6.56 -2.42
CA VAL A 50 4.72 5.54 -3.47
C VAL A 50 4.18 6.07 -4.79
N LEU A 51 2.98 6.67 -4.78
CA LEU A 51 2.41 7.29 -5.99
C LEU A 51 3.30 8.39 -6.56
N ALA A 52 3.95 9.21 -5.71
CA ALA A 52 4.90 10.22 -6.14
C ALA A 52 6.12 9.58 -6.83
N ARG A 53 6.70 8.53 -6.24
CA ARG A 53 7.87 7.82 -6.80
C ARG A 53 7.60 7.22 -8.16
N VAL A 54 6.42 6.63 -8.35
CA VAL A 54 6.06 6.06 -9.66
C VAL A 54 5.51 7.10 -10.64
N GLY A 55 5.39 8.37 -10.22
CA GLY A 55 4.92 9.48 -11.07
C GLY A 55 3.40 9.48 -11.30
N ALA A 56 2.63 8.89 -10.38
CA ALA A 56 1.17 8.79 -10.48
C ALA A 56 0.42 9.65 -9.42
N LEU A 57 1.13 10.41 -8.57
CA LEU A 57 0.51 11.27 -7.59
C LEU A 57 -0.22 12.45 -8.26
N GLY A 58 0.46 13.16 -9.16
CA GLY A 58 -0.08 14.33 -9.88
C GLY A 58 -0.73 15.35 -8.93
N ASP A 59 -1.90 15.83 -9.31
CA ASP A 59 -2.75 16.78 -8.56
C ASP A 59 -3.71 16.11 -7.55
N LEU A 60 -3.44 14.87 -7.16
CA LEU A 60 -4.26 14.16 -6.17
C LEU A 60 -4.38 14.92 -4.84
N PRO A 61 -3.30 15.53 -4.27
CA PRO A 61 -3.41 16.28 -3.02
C PRO A 61 -4.37 17.48 -3.08
N GLU A 62 -4.49 18.11 -4.26
CA GLU A 62 -5.37 19.27 -4.48
C GLU A 62 -6.83 18.87 -4.71
N LYS A 63 -7.07 17.69 -5.27
CA LYS A 63 -8.41 17.21 -5.66
C LYS A 63 -9.07 16.33 -4.60
N ALA A 64 -8.28 15.58 -3.85
CA ALA A 64 -8.77 14.71 -2.80
C ALA A 64 -9.22 15.50 -1.55
N VAL A 65 -10.03 14.89 -0.73
CA VAL A 65 -10.38 15.47 0.58
C VAL A 65 -9.29 15.09 1.58
N GLU A 66 -8.56 16.08 2.09
CA GLU A 66 -7.62 15.88 3.19
C GLU A 66 -8.37 15.74 4.51
N LEU A 67 -8.22 14.60 5.18
CA LEU A 67 -8.83 14.38 6.49
C LEU A 67 -8.09 15.13 7.60
N ARG A 68 -8.87 15.94 8.37
CA ARG A 68 -8.37 16.76 9.48
C ARG A 68 -8.84 16.30 10.84
N ALA A 69 -9.99 15.62 10.93
CA ALA A 69 -10.49 15.13 12.20
C ALA A 69 -11.37 13.87 12.07
N LEU A 70 -11.58 13.23 13.20
CA LEU A 70 -12.62 12.21 13.41
C LEU A 70 -13.58 12.71 14.49
N HIS A 71 -14.84 12.75 14.14
CA HIS A 71 -15.94 13.11 15.04
C HIS A 71 -16.75 11.86 15.43
N VAL A 72 -17.21 11.80 16.68
CA VAL A 72 -18.18 10.82 17.14
C VAL A 72 -19.32 11.58 17.78
N ASP A 73 -20.53 11.43 17.24
CA ASP A 73 -21.75 12.15 17.67
C ASP A 73 -21.50 13.66 17.84
N GLY A 74 -20.86 14.27 16.84
CA GLY A 74 -20.53 15.70 16.80
C GLY A 74 -19.30 16.13 17.63
N LYS A 75 -18.70 15.25 18.43
CA LYS A 75 -17.53 15.57 19.26
C LYS A 75 -16.24 15.14 18.56
N VAL A 76 -15.23 16.01 18.54
CA VAL A 76 -13.88 15.67 18.05
C VAL A 76 -13.23 14.66 18.97
N VAL A 77 -12.94 13.47 18.48
CA VAL A 77 -12.22 12.42 19.23
C VAL A 77 -10.79 12.23 18.73
N MET A 78 -10.49 12.67 17.52
CA MET A 78 -9.13 12.67 16.98
C MET A 78 -8.91 13.90 16.09
N ASN A 79 -7.81 14.63 16.33
CA ASN A 79 -7.42 15.79 15.53
C ASN A 79 -6.17 15.46 14.72
N LEU A 80 -6.34 15.21 13.41
CA LEU A 80 -5.28 14.86 12.48
C LEU A 80 -4.45 16.08 12.07
N ALA A 81 -5.05 17.27 12.07
CA ALA A 81 -4.38 18.52 11.69
C ALA A 81 -3.24 18.94 12.64
N ARG A 82 -3.22 18.40 13.86
CA ARG A 82 -2.13 18.65 14.84
C ARG A 82 -0.82 17.93 14.51
N MET A 83 -0.82 17.10 13.48
CA MET A 83 0.38 16.40 13.03
C MET A 83 1.05 17.21 11.91
N ALA A 84 2.35 17.42 12.03
CA ALA A 84 3.16 18.15 11.04
C ALA A 84 3.33 17.44 9.68
N GLN A 85 2.69 16.28 9.50
CA GLN A 85 2.71 15.50 8.26
C GLN A 85 1.35 15.58 7.58
N ALA A 86 1.33 15.53 6.25
CA ALA A 86 0.10 15.53 5.46
C ALA A 86 -0.90 14.48 5.98
N GLY A 87 -2.17 14.84 6.03
CA GLY A 87 -3.26 13.94 6.40
C GLY A 87 -3.46 12.81 5.38
N ALA A 88 -4.32 11.86 5.72
CA ALA A 88 -4.80 10.90 4.73
C ALA A 88 -5.67 11.63 3.69
N LEU A 89 -5.45 11.32 2.42
CA LEU A 89 -6.23 11.85 1.31
C LEU A 89 -7.38 10.88 1.02
N ILE A 90 -8.60 11.38 1.04
CA ILE A 90 -9.77 10.59 0.65
C ILE A 90 -10.02 10.77 -0.84
N GLU A 91 -9.87 9.67 -1.54
CA GLU A 91 -10.15 9.54 -2.96
C GLU A 91 -10.51 8.08 -3.27
N SER A 92 -11.32 7.87 -4.29
CA SER A 92 -11.70 6.52 -4.70
C SER A 92 -10.50 5.74 -5.23
N GLN A 93 -10.44 4.45 -4.92
CA GLN A 93 -9.41 3.56 -5.48
C GLN A 93 -9.47 3.53 -7.01
N ALA A 94 -10.66 3.63 -7.61
CA ALA A 94 -10.83 3.63 -9.06
C ALA A 94 -10.08 4.80 -9.72
N LEU A 95 -10.06 5.98 -9.09
CA LEU A 95 -9.29 7.13 -9.58
C LEU A 95 -7.78 6.92 -9.39
N VAL A 96 -7.36 6.34 -8.26
CA VAL A 96 -5.95 5.97 -8.05
C VAL A 96 -5.48 4.98 -9.12
N GLU A 97 -6.31 3.98 -9.45
CA GLU A 97 -6.03 3.04 -10.55
C GLU A 97 -5.97 3.74 -11.91
N ALA A 98 -6.89 4.68 -12.19
CA ALA A 98 -6.87 5.44 -13.43
C ALA A 98 -5.55 6.20 -13.59
N ARG A 99 -5.10 6.92 -12.57
CA ARG A 99 -3.81 7.64 -12.57
C ARG A 99 -2.62 6.71 -12.80
N LEU A 100 -2.62 5.54 -12.16
CA LEU A 100 -1.58 4.54 -12.36
C LEU A 100 -1.60 3.97 -13.78
N ARG A 101 -2.78 3.72 -14.37
CA ARG A 101 -2.90 3.28 -15.77
C ARG A 101 -2.43 4.34 -16.75
N ASP A 102 -2.81 5.60 -16.54
CA ASP A 102 -2.37 6.73 -17.35
C ASP A 102 -0.85 6.86 -17.30
N ARG A 103 -0.26 6.73 -16.10
CA ARG A 103 1.19 6.72 -15.92
C ARG A 103 1.82 5.54 -16.66
N LEU A 104 1.26 4.35 -16.52
CA LEU A 104 1.77 3.14 -17.18
C LEU A 104 1.73 3.28 -18.72
N ALA A 105 0.68 3.90 -19.24
CA ALA A 105 0.57 4.19 -20.69
C ALA A 105 1.70 5.13 -21.16
N THR A 106 2.07 6.16 -20.36
CA THR A 106 3.23 7.01 -20.70
C THR A 106 4.56 6.26 -20.67
N LEU A 107 4.62 5.11 -19.98
CA LEU A 107 5.78 4.21 -19.94
C LEU A 107 5.72 3.12 -21.03
N GLY A 108 4.76 3.23 -21.97
CA GLY A 108 4.63 2.37 -23.14
C GLY A 108 3.97 1.01 -22.85
N VAL A 109 3.21 0.86 -21.77
CA VAL A 109 2.54 -0.38 -21.42
C VAL A 109 1.04 -0.15 -21.21
N SER A 110 0.22 -1.04 -21.77
CA SER A 110 -1.23 -1.09 -21.56
C SER A 110 -1.63 -2.36 -20.83
N VAL A 111 -2.75 -2.32 -20.13
CA VAL A 111 -3.33 -3.51 -19.49
C VAL A 111 -3.99 -4.41 -20.53
N GLU A 112 -3.68 -5.68 -20.46
CA GLU A 112 -4.32 -6.73 -21.27
C GLU A 112 -5.53 -7.28 -20.49
N TRP A 113 -6.70 -6.72 -20.79
CA TRP A 113 -7.97 -7.13 -20.19
C TRP A 113 -8.45 -8.48 -20.75
N GLN A 114 -9.40 -9.13 -20.04
CA GLN A 114 -9.95 -10.44 -20.41
C GLN A 114 -8.86 -11.53 -20.58
N THR A 115 -7.75 -11.36 -19.87
CA THR A 115 -6.57 -12.22 -19.99
C THR A 115 -6.26 -12.90 -18.66
N PRO A 116 -6.95 -14.01 -18.32
CA PRO A 116 -6.68 -14.76 -17.09
C PRO A 116 -5.33 -15.48 -17.20
N VAL A 117 -4.59 -15.54 -16.07
CA VAL A 117 -3.40 -16.39 -15.97
C VAL A 117 -3.82 -17.83 -15.73
N SER A 118 -3.43 -18.73 -16.65
CA SER A 118 -3.82 -20.15 -16.64
C SER A 118 -2.71 -21.11 -16.20
N ALA A 119 -1.42 -20.68 -16.26
CA ALA A 119 -0.30 -21.52 -15.88
C ALA A 119 0.86 -20.69 -15.30
N VAL A 120 1.61 -21.31 -14.36
CA VAL A 120 2.77 -20.67 -13.70
C VAL A 120 4.08 -20.95 -14.44
N ARG A 121 4.14 -22.03 -15.25
CA ARG A 121 5.38 -22.55 -15.82
C ARG A 121 5.88 -21.83 -17.08
N GLU A 122 5.08 -20.95 -17.66
CA GLU A 122 5.36 -20.30 -18.95
C GLU A 122 6.16 -18.99 -18.84
N TRP A 123 6.46 -18.53 -17.62
CA TRP A 123 6.98 -17.19 -17.39
C TRP A 123 8.33 -17.20 -16.65
N ASP A 124 9.23 -16.30 -17.03
CA ASP A 124 10.48 -16.10 -16.28
C ASP A 124 10.19 -15.63 -14.86
N TRP A 125 9.28 -14.63 -14.73
CA TRP A 125 8.82 -14.08 -13.45
C TRP A 125 7.32 -13.79 -13.52
N LEU A 126 6.58 -14.27 -12.53
CA LEU A 126 5.15 -14.04 -12.38
C LEU A 126 4.87 -13.39 -11.02
N VAL A 127 4.19 -12.23 -11.01
CA VAL A 127 3.76 -11.58 -9.78
C VAL A 127 2.24 -11.57 -9.70
N GLY A 128 1.68 -12.27 -8.69
CA GLY A 128 0.26 -12.29 -8.39
C GLY A 128 -0.13 -11.03 -7.59
N CYS A 129 -0.85 -10.12 -8.27
CA CYS A 129 -1.53 -8.96 -7.69
C CYS A 129 -3.04 -9.07 -7.93
N ASP A 130 -3.55 -10.29 -8.12
CA ASP A 130 -4.88 -10.69 -8.58
C ASP A 130 -5.90 -10.82 -7.43
N GLY A 131 -5.65 -10.13 -6.33
CA GLY A 131 -6.60 -9.89 -5.26
C GLY A 131 -6.85 -11.10 -4.34
N ALA A 132 -7.89 -10.96 -3.52
CA ALA A 132 -8.24 -11.90 -2.44
C ALA A 132 -8.40 -13.36 -2.88
N HIS A 133 -8.91 -13.56 -4.09
CA HIS A 133 -9.19 -14.89 -4.66
C HIS A 133 -8.06 -15.41 -5.55
N SER A 134 -6.89 -14.82 -5.49
CA SER A 134 -5.71 -15.03 -6.32
C SER A 134 -5.59 -16.43 -6.91
N ALA A 135 -5.64 -16.50 -8.24
CA ALA A 135 -5.35 -17.71 -9.01
C ALA A 135 -3.86 -18.04 -8.96
N VAL A 136 -3.00 -17.02 -9.04
CA VAL A 136 -1.54 -17.17 -8.97
C VAL A 136 -1.12 -17.82 -7.66
N ARG A 137 -1.64 -17.34 -6.52
CA ARG A 137 -1.37 -17.94 -5.20
C ARG A 137 -1.74 -19.42 -5.15
N LYS A 138 -2.94 -19.76 -5.66
CA LYS A 138 -3.44 -21.15 -5.69
C LYS A 138 -2.58 -22.03 -6.58
N MET A 139 -2.26 -21.58 -7.79
CA MET A 139 -1.39 -22.31 -8.73
C MET A 139 0.02 -22.51 -8.17
N ALA A 140 0.55 -21.56 -7.42
CA ALA A 140 1.82 -21.70 -6.73
C ALA A 140 1.74 -22.62 -5.49
N GLY A 141 0.56 -23.12 -5.11
CA GLY A 141 0.36 -23.96 -3.93
C GLY A 141 0.64 -23.24 -2.60
N ILE A 142 0.52 -21.90 -2.56
CA ILE A 142 0.73 -21.10 -1.35
C ILE A 142 -0.59 -21.02 -0.57
N SER A 143 -0.59 -21.44 0.70
CA SER A 143 -1.79 -21.39 1.55
C SER A 143 -2.12 -19.95 1.94
N PHE A 144 -3.40 -19.71 2.30
CA PHE A 144 -3.91 -18.41 2.68
C PHE A 144 -4.66 -18.53 4.01
N ASP A 145 -3.90 -18.54 5.09
CA ASP A 145 -4.39 -18.87 6.41
C ASP A 145 -5.08 -17.67 7.05
N GLY A 146 -6.19 -17.93 7.73
CA GLY A 146 -6.92 -16.88 8.41
C GLY A 146 -8.37 -17.23 8.72
N VAL A 147 -9.08 -16.23 9.24
CA VAL A 147 -10.46 -16.37 9.70
C VAL A 147 -11.31 -15.17 9.23
N PRO A 148 -12.62 -15.35 9.07
CA PRO A 148 -13.54 -14.23 8.94
C PRO A 148 -13.55 -13.42 10.25
N VAL A 149 -13.68 -12.10 10.12
CA VAL A 149 -13.76 -11.16 11.27
C VAL A 149 -15.19 -10.68 11.44
N MET A 150 -15.89 -10.42 10.33
CA MET A 150 -17.26 -9.92 10.29
C MET A 150 -17.94 -10.39 9.02
N GLU A 151 -19.16 -10.91 9.15
CA GLU A 151 -19.88 -11.53 8.02
C GLU A 151 -20.46 -10.49 7.06
N ASN A 152 -20.96 -9.37 7.58
CA ASN A 152 -21.58 -8.35 6.76
C ASN A 152 -21.01 -6.99 7.11
N PHE A 153 -20.50 -6.29 6.10
CA PHE A 153 -20.07 -4.90 6.20
C PHE A 153 -20.65 -4.15 5.00
N PHE A 154 -21.43 -3.13 5.29
CA PHE A 154 -22.16 -2.38 4.27
C PHE A 154 -21.41 -1.11 3.89
N LEU A 155 -21.37 -0.82 2.60
CA LEU A 155 -20.86 0.40 1.99
C LEU A 155 -21.88 0.98 1.04
N GLN A 156 -22.03 2.30 1.05
CA GLN A 156 -22.89 3.01 0.11
C GLN A 156 -22.29 4.39 -0.20
N ASP A 157 -22.21 4.76 -1.47
CA ASP A 157 -21.88 6.12 -1.90
C ASP A 157 -23.18 6.85 -2.24
N VAL A 158 -23.40 7.97 -1.56
CA VAL A 158 -24.68 8.71 -1.63
C VAL A 158 -24.44 10.21 -1.76
N HIS A 159 -25.37 10.88 -2.45
CA HIS A 159 -25.49 12.33 -2.39
C HIS A 159 -26.38 12.73 -1.19
N GLY A 160 -25.89 13.67 -0.38
CA GLY A 160 -26.62 14.21 0.77
C GLY A 160 -26.06 15.57 1.17
N ALA A 161 -26.90 16.59 1.11
CA ALA A 161 -26.58 17.96 1.54
C ALA A 161 -26.68 18.07 3.07
N TRP A 162 -25.76 17.47 3.77
CA TRP A 162 -25.72 17.46 5.24
C TRP A 162 -24.82 18.55 5.78
N ASP A 163 -25.24 19.21 6.86
CA ASP A 163 -24.44 20.22 7.57
C ASP A 163 -23.36 19.54 8.44
N LEU A 164 -22.36 18.94 7.76
CA LEU A 164 -21.22 18.27 8.38
C LEU A 164 -19.91 18.79 7.78
N ASP A 165 -18.87 18.88 8.63
CA ASP A 165 -17.54 19.25 8.18
C ASP A 165 -16.98 18.21 7.18
N ARG A 166 -16.78 18.64 5.95
CA ARG A 166 -16.30 17.80 4.85
C ARG A 166 -14.78 17.55 4.87
N SER A 167 -14.06 18.06 5.86
CA SER A 167 -12.68 17.70 6.12
C SER A 167 -12.55 16.61 7.20
N SER A 168 -13.67 16.03 7.64
CA SER A 168 -13.70 15.11 8.78
C SER A 168 -14.50 13.84 8.49
N VAL A 169 -14.10 12.76 9.15
CA VAL A 169 -14.92 11.55 9.24
C VAL A 169 -15.92 11.74 10.38
N HIS A 170 -17.17 11.40 10.16
CA HIS A 170 -18.21 11.44 11.17
C HIS A 170 -18.72 10.05 11.49
N VAL A 171 -18.63 9.65 12.76
CA VAL A 171 -19.21 8.43 13.27
C VAL A 171 -20.45 8.80 14.07
N LEU A 172 -21.58 8.27 13.66
CA LEU A 172 -22.86 8.46 14.32
C LEU A 172 -23.22 7.16 15.06
N THR A 173 -23.57 7.23 16.34
CA THR A 173 -23.94 6.05 17.12
C THR A 173 -25.44 6.07 17.44
N ARG A 174 -26.11 4.92 17.30
CA ARG A 174 -27.52 4.78 17.65
C ARG A 174 -27.76 3.41 18.29
N GLY A 175 -27.94 3.40 19.59
CA GLY A 175 -28.05 2.14 20.34
C GLY A 175 -26.78 1.30 20.25
N ASN A 176 -26.88 0.08 19.70
CA ASN A 176 -25.74 -0.81 19.49
C ASN A 176 -25.12 -0.70 18.08
N SER A 177 -25.75 0.09 17.21
CA SER A 177 -25.31 0.30 15.83
C SER A 177 -24.48 1.57 15.68
N MET A 178 -23.70 1.63 14.62
CA MET A 178 -22.93 2.80 14.23
C MET A 178 -22.87 2.94 12.70
N THR A 179 -22.80 4.18 12.26
CA THR A 179 -22.58 4.51 10.85
C THR A 179 -21.42 5.48 10.77
N ALA A 180 -20.45 5.22 9.90
CA ALA A 180 -19.35 6.12 9.60
C ALA A 180 -19.60 6.79 8.25
N LEU A 181 -19.41 8.10 8.20
CA LEU A 181 -19.59 8.94 7.04
C LEU A 181 -18.23 9.51 6.65
N PHE A 182 -17.80 9.20 5.44
CA PHE A 182 -16.55 9.72 4.87
C PHE A 182 -16.91 10.70 3.75
N PRO A 183 -16.41 11.94 3.79
CA PRO A 183 -16.58 12.84 2.66
C PRO A 183 -15.83 12.30 1.45
N LEU A 184 -16.45 12.32 0.29
CA LEU A 184 -15.82 12.05 -1.00
C LEU A 184 -15.61 13.37 -1.75
N PRO A 185 -14.70 13.48 -2.73
CA PRO A 185 -14.57 14.66 -3.57
C PRO A 185 -15.92 15.11 -4.16
N GLY A 186 -16.12 16.41 -4.28
CA GLY A 186 -17.39 17.04 -4.64
C GLY A 186 -18.04 17.76 -3.45
N ASN A 187 -19.27 18.26 -3.61
CA ASN A 187 -19.90 19.13 -2.60
C ASN A 187 -20.81 18.39 -1.62
N ASP A 188 -21.39 17.26 -2.02
CA ASP A 188 -22.44 16.53 -1.29
C ASP A 188 -22.29 15.01 -1.34
N LEU A 189 -21.22 14.49 -1.91
CA LEU A 189 -20.98 13.04 -2.04
C LEU A 189 -20.32 12.48 -0.78
N TRP A 190 -20.90 11.41 -0.23
CA TRP A 190 -20.46 10.76 0.99
C TRP A 190 -20.40 9.25 0.84
N ARG A 191 -19.41 8.61 1.44
CA ARG A 191 -19.44 7.17 1.68
C ARG A 191 -19.99 6.88 3.06
N VAL A 192 -21.05 6.12 3.10
CA VAL A 192 -21.70 5.59 4.30
C VAL A 192 -21.20 4.17 4.53
N MET A 193 -20.72 3.89 5.75
CA MET A 193 -20.18 2.59 6.13
C MET A 193 -20.84 2.09 7.41
N SER A 194 -21.33 0.85 7.42
CA SER A 194 -21.99 0.27 8.59
C SER A 194 -21.65 -1.22 8.78
N PRO A 195 -21.38 -1.67 10.02
CA PRO A 195 -21.10 -3.06 10.32
C PRO A 195 -22.30 -3.99 10.30
N ASP A 196 -23.52 -3.44 10.36
CA ASP A 196 -24.79 -4.16 10.51
C ASP A 196 -25.82 -3.82 9.45
N GLY A 197 -25.40 -3.09 8.40
CA GLY A 197 -26.30 -2.64 7.34
C GLY A 197 -27.22 -1.49 7.72
N ALA A 198 -27.01 -0.87 8.89
CA ALA A 198 -27.77 0.33 9.25
C ALA A 198 -27.50 1.46 8.25
N ARG A 199 -28.57 2.00 7.67
CA ARG A 199 -28.50 3.00 6.59
C ARG A 199 -28.96 4.38 7.05
N TRP A 200 -28.82 4.70 8.34
CA TRP A 200 -29.26 5.98 8.84
C TRP A 200 -28.18 7.05 8.66
N THR A 201 -28.65 8.20 8.21
CA THR A 201 -27.87 9.37 7.82
C THR A 201 -28.39 10.60 8.59
N PRO A 202 -27.62 11.70 8.69
CA PRO A 202 -28.05 12.89 9.44
C PRO A 202 -29.19 13.65 8.78
N GLY A 203 -29.48 13.38 7.52
CA GLY A 203 -30.55 13.99 6.74
C GLY A 203 -30.93 13.14 5.54
N PRO A 204 -31.78 13.64 4.63
CA PRO A 204 -32.20 12.89 3.47
C PRO A 204 -31.04 12.55 2.53
N VAL A 205 -31.13 11.38 1.89
CA VAL A 205 -30.28 10.96 0.78
C VAL A 205 -31.00 11.36 -0.51
N THR A 206 -30.34 12.12 -1.36
CA THR A 206 -30.91 12.59 -2.64
C THR A 206 -30.83 11.52 -3.71
N SER A 207 -29.68 10.81 -3.76
CA SER A 207 -29.46 9.67 -4.67
C SER A 207 -28.38 8.75 -4.16
N THR A 208 -28.45 7.48 -4.58
CA THR A 208 -27.40 6.47 -4.33
C THR A 208 -26.61 6.26 -5.61
N VAL A 209 -25.29 6.43 -5.54
CA VAL A 209 -24.39 6.21 -6.66
C VAL A 209 -24.02 4.73 -6.76
N TRP A 210 -23.74 4.11 -5.62
CA TRP A 210 -23.26 2.73 -5.54
C TRP A 210 -23.45 2.15 -4.14
N GLU A 211 -23.66 0.84 -4.06
CA GLU A 211 -23.68 0.12 -2.79
C GLU A 211 -23.04 -1.26 -2.90
N SER A 212 -22.53 -1.77 -1.80
CA SER A 212 -21.95 -3.11 -1.69
C SER A 212 -22.03 -3.64 -0.27
N THR A 213 -22.17 -4.95 -0.17
CA THR A 213 -22.03 -5.67 1.10
C THR A 213 -20.94 -6.72 0.93
N PHE A 214 -20.03 -6.82 1.89
CA PHE A 214 -18.94 -7.78 1.83
C PHE A 214 -18.56 -8.30 3.21
N ARG A 215 -17.80 -9.41 3.21
CA ARG A 215 -17.23 -10.00 4.43
C ARG A 215 -15.87 -9.39 4.73
N ILE A 216 -15.66 -9.00 5.97
CA ILE A 216 -14.32 -8.64 6.44
C ILE A 216 -13.59 -9.93 6.82
N GLN A 217 -12.49 -10.20 6.14
CA GLN A 217 -11.63 -11.35 6.39
C GLN A 217 -10.24 -10.89 6.86
N ARG A 218 -9.56 -11.78 7.55
CA ARG A 218 -8.16 -11.66 7.92
C ARG A 218 -7.42 -12.87 7.41
N ARG A 219 -6.56 -12.68 6.42
CA ARG A 219 -5.78 -13.77 5.82
C ARG A 219 -4.37 -13.33 5.50
N LEU A 220 -3.42 -14.24 5.63
CA LEU A 220 -2.01 -14.03 5.29
C LEU A 220 -1.50 -15.23 4.52
N ALA A 221 -0.82 -14.99 3.40
CA ALA A 221 -0.15 -16.03 2.65
C ALA A 221 1.00 -16.65 3.47
N SER A 222 1.14 -17.97 3.39
CA SER A 222 2.20 -18.70 4.08
C SER A 222 3.59 -18.31 3.59
N ALA A 223 3.70 -17.90 2.32
CA ALA A 223 4.90 -17.36 1.69
C ALA A 223 4.53 -16.24 0.71
N TYR A 224 5.44 -15.29 0.47
CA TYR A 224 5.30 -14.24 -0.55
C TYR A 224 6.08 -14.58 -1.82
N ARG A 225 6.92 -15.62 -1.76
CA ARG A 225 7.68 -16.13 -2.90
C ARG A 225 7.67 -17.66 -2.94
N ARG A 226 7.56 -18.22 -4.12
CA ARG A 226 7.84 -19.64 -4.41
C ARG A 226 8.49 -19.76 -5.79
N GLY A 227 9.80 -19.97 -5.82
CA GLY A 227 10.57 -19.97 -7.06
C GLY A 227 10.53 -18.61 -7.76
N ASN A 228 10.03 -18.62 -9.00
CA ASN A 228 9.85 -17.42 -9.83
C ASN A 228 8.45 -16.77 -9.68
N VAL A 229 7.63 -17.23 -8.74
CA VAL A 229 6.31 -16.66 -8.44
C VAL A 229 6.39 -15.83 -7.17
N LEU A 230 5.90 -14.58 -7.23
CA LEU A 230 5.78 -13.66 -6.10
C LEU A 230 4.32 -13.23 -5.91
N LEU A 231 3.98 -12.82 -4.71
CA LEU A 231 2.64 -12.31 -4.36
C LEU A 231 2.76 -10.91 -3.76
N ALA A 232 1.82 -10.03 -4.10
CA ALA A 232 1.74 -8.68 -3.51
C ALA A 232 0.28 -8.24 -3.33
N GLY A 233 0.04 -7.32 -2.40
CA GLY A 233 -1.29 -6.81 -2.08
C GLY A 233 -2.24 -7.89 -1.57
N ASP A 234 -3.53 -7.80 -1.95
CA ASP A 234 -4.57 -8.69 -1.46
C ASP A 234 -4.36 -10.17 -1.85
N ALA A 235 -3.52 -10.47 -2.83
CA ALA A 235 -3.08 -11.84 -3.13
C ALA A 235 -2.22 -12.42 -2.00
N ALA A 236 -1.47 -11.58 -1.29
CA ALA A 236 -0.58 -11.95 -0.18
C ALA A 236 -1.21 -11.75 1.20
N HIS A 237 -2.06 -10.74 1.40
CA HIS A 237 -2.67 -10.41 2.70
C HIS A 237 -3.98 -9.67 2.56
N ILE A 238 -4.96 -10.06 3.38
CA ILE A 238 -6.25 -9.36 3.51
C ILE A 238 -6.47 -8.99 4.96
N HIS A 239 -6.94 -7.80 5.21
CA HIS A 239 -7.27 -7.32 6.55
C HIS A 239 -8.51 -6.42 6.56
N SER A 240 -8.94 -6.04 7.76
CA SER A 240 -10.07 -5.12 7.94
C SER A 240 -9.82 -3.77 7.22
N PRO A 241 -10.86 -3.15 6.65
CA PRO A 241 -10.77 -1.81 6.06
C PRO A 241 -10.53 -0.70 7.10
N LEU A 242 -10.62 -1.02 8.40
CA LEU A 242 -10.43 -0.05 9.47
C LEU A 242 -9.02 0.57 9.40
N GLY A 243 -8.99 1.90 9.31
CA GLY A 243 -7.76 2.68 9.16
C GLY A 243 -7.26 2.83 7.72
N GLY A 244 -7.99 2.32 6.71
CA GLY A 244 -7.69 2.53 5.29
C GLY A 244 -6.32 2.01 4.85
N GLN A 245 -5.85 0.87 5.40
CA GLN A 245 -4.47 0.42 5.21
C GLN A 245 -4.28 -0.56 4.03
N GLY A 246 -5.34 -1.20 3.51
CA GLY A 246 -5.23 -2.29 2.51
C GLY A 246 -4.48 -1.87 1.25
N MET A 247 -5.02 -0.92 0.53
CA MET A 247 -4.40 -0.39 -0.69
C MET A 247 -2.97 0.11 -0.41
N ASN A 248 -2.77 0.82 0.71
CA ASN A 248 -1.47 1.40 1.07
C ASN A 248 -0.41 0.34 1.40
N THR A 249 -0.80 -0.78 2.02
CA THR A 249 0.10 -1.91 2.26
C THR A 249 0.49 -2.57 0.94
N GLY A 250 -0.47 -2.76 0.02
CA GLY A 250 -0.19 -3.27 -1.32
C GLY A 250 0.71 -2.34 -2.16
N LEU A 251 0.50 -1.03 -2.09
CA LEU A 251 1.40 -0.04 -2.71
C LEU A 251 2.82 -0.16 -2.12
N GLY A 252 2.94 -0.36 -0.80
CA GLY A 252 4.23 -0.58 -0.15
C GLY A 252 4.89 -1.92 -0.55
N ASP A 253 4.12 -2.96 -0.87
CA ASP A 253 4.66 -4.21 -1.41
C ASP A 253 5.23 -3.97 -2.81
N ALA A 254 4.48 -3.29 -3.69
CA ALA A 254 4.91 -2.93 -5.04
C ALA A 254 6.21 -2.12 -5.03
N ASP A 255 6.28 -1.12 -4.17
CA ASP A 255 7.42 -0.22 -3.98
C ASP A 255 8.70 -0.97 -3.52
N ASN A 256 8.53 -1.90 -2.59
CA ASN A 256 9.63 -2.71 -2.07
C ASN A 256 10.10 -3.77 -3.09
N LEU A 257 9.17 -4.36 -3.86
CA LEU A 257 9.48 -5.42 -4.81
C LEU A 257 10.08 -4.87 -6.11
N ALA A 258 9.63 -3.72 -6.60
CA ALA A 258 9.97 -3.21 -7.93
C ALA A 258 11.48 -3.13 -8.17
N TRP A 259 12.22 -2.47 -7.29
CA TRP A 259 13.68 -2.32 -7.46
C TRP A 259 14.45 -3.62 -7.23
N LYS A 260 13.98 -4.51 -6.34
CA LYS A 260 14.62 -5.81 -6.07
C LYS A 260 14.48 -6.73 -7.28
N LEU A 261 13.25 -6.83 -7.79
CA LEU A 261 12.99 -7.66 -8.98
C LEU A 261 13.69 -7.10 -10.21
N ALA A 262 13.78 -5.76 -10.34
CA ALA A 262 14.51 -5.14 -11.45
C ALA A 262 16.00 -5.53 -11.43
N LEU A 263 16.69 -5.44 -10.29
CA LEU A 263 18.10 -5.83 -10.18
C LEU A 263 18.30 -7.31 -10.53
N VAL A 264 17.40 -8.18 -10.11
CA VAL A 264 17.46 -9.62 -10.41
C VAL A 264 17.22 -9.89 -11.90
N VAL A 265 16.18 -9.29 -12.49
CA VAL A 265 15.87 -9.47 -13.92
C VAL A 265 16.98 -8.95 -14.83
N GLN A 266 17.69 -7.90 -14.41
CA GLN A 266 18.83 -7.33 -15.11
C GLN A 266 20.14 -8.09 -14.87
N GLY A 267 20.14 -9.13 -14.03
CA GLY A 267 21.36 -9.89 -13.67
C GLY A 267 22.34 -9.13 -12.78
N ARG A 268 21.91 -8.00 -12.16
CA ARG A 268 22.75 -7.19 -11.25
C ARG A 268 22.78 -7.72 -9.83
N ALA A 269 21.81 -8.57 -9.48
CA ALA A 269 21.72 -9.23 -8.20
C ALA A 269 21.28 -10.69 -8.37
N SER A 270 21.69 -11.53 -7.42
CA SER A 270 21.23 -12.92 -7.36
C SER A 270 19.74 -12.99 -6.94
N GLU A 271 19.06 -14.08 -7.28
CA GLU A 271 17.67 -14.32 -6.89
C GLU A 271 17.46 -14.31 -5.37
N ARG A 272 18.50 -14.51 -4.57
CA ARG A 272 18.46 -14.41 -3.09
C ARG A 272 18.02 -13.03 -2.60
N LEU A 273 18.24 -11.98 -3.40
CA LEU A 273 17.74 -10.65 -3.07
C LEU A 273 16.24 -10.64 -2.86
N LEU A 274 15.49 -11.45 -3.61
CA LEU A 274 14.02 -11.53 -3.51
C LEU A 274 13.55 -12.21 -2.21
N ASP A 275 14.38 -12.97 -1.52
CA ASP A 275 14.04 -13.51 -0.20
C ASP A 275 13.90 -12.38 0.83
N SER A 276 14.62 -11.26 0.63
CA SER A 276 14.45 -10.06 1.44
C SER A 276 13.09 -9.37 1.24
N TYR A 277 12.43 -9.56 0.11
CA TYR A 277 11.06 -9.06 -0.08
C TYR A 277 10.10 -9.72 0.91
N GLU A 278 10.10 -11.04 0.98
CA GLU A 278 9.27 -11.77 1.95
C GLU A 278 9.66 -11.42 3.39
N ALA A 279 10.95 -11.40 3.71
CA ALA A 279 11.45 -11.10 5.05
C ALA A 279 11.06 -9.69 5.52
N GLU A 280 10.97 -8.71 4.62
CA GLU A 280 10.59 -7.34 4.93
C GLU A 280 9.07 -7.12 4.91
N ARG A 281 8.34 -7.68 3.93
CA ARG A 281 6.94 -7.33 3.70
C ARG A 281 5.93 -8.23 4.40
N ARG A 282 6.20 -9.53 4.53
CA ARG A 282 5.31 -10.45 5.22
C ARG A 282 5.12 -10.10 6.72
N PRO A 283 6.16 -9.67 7.48
CA PRO A 283 5.97 -9.18 8.85
C PRO A 283 5.08 -7.94 8.93
N ILE A 284 5.15 -7.01 7.94
CA ILE A 284 4.28 -5.82 7.88
C ILE A 284 2.83 -6.24 7.66
N GLY A 285 2.55 -7.13 6.69
CA GLY A 285 1.23 -7.71 6.51
C GLY A 285 0.69 -8.34 7.79
N ALA A 286 1.50 -9.17 8.46
CA ALA A 286 1.14 -9.79 9.74
C ALA A 286 0.90 -8.75 10.87
N GLN A 287 1.67 -7.66 10.91
CA GLN A 287 1.48 -6.58 11.89
C GLN A 287 0.16 -5.84 11.66
N VAL A 288 -0.17 -5.51 10.41
CA VAL A 288 -1.45 -4.87 10.05
C VAL A 288 -2.62 -5.77 10.44
N LEU A 289 -2.53 -7.08 10.18
CA LEU A 289 -3.54 -8.03 10.60
C LEU A 289 -3.71 -8.07 12.14
N ARG A 290 -2.61 -8.06 12.89
CA ARG A 290 -2.64 -8.08 14.36
C ARG A 290 -3.22 -6.80 14.95
N SER A 291 -2.90 -5.64 14.39
CA SER A 291 -3.35 -4.34 14.92
C SER A 291 -4.79 -4.02 14.57
N THR A 292 -5.24 -4.34 13.34
CA THR A 292 -6.58 -3.99 12.88
C THR A 292 -7.68 -4.91 13.43
N THR A 293 -7.39 -6.17 13.74
CA THR A 293 -8.40 -7.13 14.19
C THR A 293 -9.01 -6.78 15.56
N PRO A 294 -8.22 -6.52 16.63
CA PRO A 294 -8.76 -6.09 17.91
C PRO A 294 -9.49 -4.76 17.78
N ALA A 295 -8.91 -3.80 17.06
CA ALA A 295 -9.54 -2.49 16.82
C ALA A 295 -10.90 -2.63 16.12
N THR A 296 -11.00 -3.51 15.09
CA THR A 296 -12.25 -3.79 14.39
C THR A 296 -13.30 -4.37 15.35
N ARG A 297 -12.96 -5.40 16.11
CA ARG A 297 -13.87 -6.02 17.08
C ARG A 297 -14.32 -5.03 18.17
N MET A 298 -13.41 -4.17 18.61
CA MET A 298 -13.65 -3.22 19.67
C MET A 298 -14.52 -2.03 19.19
N VAL A 299 -14.24 -1.51 18.00
CA VAL A 299 -14.97 -0.35 17.42
C VAL A 299 -16.30 -0.78 16.82
N LEU A 300 -16.30 -1.87 16.03
CA LEU A 300 -17.46 -2.34 15.28
C LEU A 300 -18.27 -3.43 16.00
N GLY A 301 -17.79 -3.92 17.15
CA GLY A 301 -18.48 -4.96 17.93
C GLY A 301 -19.86 -4.50 18.40
N SER A 302 -20.84 -5.42 18.32
CA SER A 302 -22.20 -5.23 18.80
C SER A 302 -22.34 -5.70 20.26
N GLY A 303 -23.30 -5.11 20.98
CA GLY A 303 -23.65 -5.51 22.35
C GLY A 303 -23.37 -4.45 23.41
N ARG A 304 -24.04 -4.60 24.58
CA ARG A 304 -23.99 -3.59 25.68
C ARG A 304 -22.57 -3.36 26.22
N ALA A 305 -21.80 -4.45 26.40
CA ALA A 305 -20.44 -4.35 26.94
C ALA A 305 -19.47 -3.66 25.95
N ALA A 306 -19.55 -4.01 24.66
CA ALA A 306 -18.74 -3.38 23.61
C ALA A 306 -19.05 -1.88 23.51
N ARG A 307 -20.34 -1.49 23.59
CA ARG A 307 -20.76 -0.09 23.59
C ARG A 307 -20.19 0.67 24.80
N ILE A 308 -20.36 0.15 26.02
CA ILE A 308 -19.86 0.82 27.22
C ILE A 308 -18.34 1.00 27.15
N LEU A 309 -17.61 -0.02 26.72
CA LEU A 309 -16.16 0.04 26.55
C LEU A 309 -15.77 1.09 25.51
N ARG A 310 -16.45 1.09 24.36
CA ARG A 310 -16.22 2.05 23.28
C ARG A 310 -16.48 3.49 23.75
N ASP A 311 -17.66 3.75 24.33
CA ASP A 311 -18.12 5.11 24.60
C ASP A 311 -17.44 5.72 25.85
N ARG A 312 -17.13 4.89 26.86
CA ARG A 312 -16.52 5.36 28.12
C ARG A 312 -15.01 5.23 28.21
N VAL A 313 -14.41 4.40 27.37
CA VAL A 313 -12.95 4.14 27.44
C VAL A 313 -12.26 4.50 26.13
N ILE A 314 -12.73 3.96 24.99
CA ILE A 314 -12.00 4.09 23.72
C ILE A 314 -12.04 5.53 23.21
N TRP A 315 -13.24 6.11 23.06
CA TRP A 315 -13.35 7.47 22.54
C TRP A 315 -12.62 8.51 23.39
N PRO A 316 -12.73 8.51 24.74
CA PRO A 316 -11.92 9.38 25.57
C PRO A 316 -10.41 9.16 25.44
N LEU A 317 -9.96 7.89 25.39
CA LEU A 317 -8.54 7.58 25.22
C LEU A 317 -7.99 8.03 23.85
N MET A 318 -8.79 7.95 22.79
CA MET A 318 -8.39 8.44 21.48
C MET A 318 -8.12 9.95 21.46
N ASN A 319 -8.64 10.71 22.42
CA ASN A 319 -8.36 12.14 22.55
C ASN A 319 -7.05 12.46 23.31
N VAL A 320 -6.35 11.43 23.82
CA VAL A 320 -5.05 11.61 24.48
C VAL A 320 -3.96 11.81 23.44
N GLY A 321 -3.30 12.98 23.45
CA GLY A 321 -2.38 13.40 22.37
C GLY A 321 -1.22 12.43 22.10
N VAL A 322 -0.69 11.72 23.13
CA VAL A 322 0.37 10.71 22.91
C VAL A 322 -0.17 9.49 22.16
N LEU A 323 -1.38 9.03 22.52
CA LEU A 323 -2.03 7.89 21.88
C LEU A 323 -2.45 8.26 20.44
N GLN A 324 -3.00 9.45 20.23
CA GLN A 324 -3.31 9.96 18.89
C GLN A 324 -2.08 9.90 17.99
N ARG A 325 -0.96 10.46 18.42
CA ARG A 325 0.30 10.43 17.65
C ARG A 325 0.72 9.01 17.29
N LYS A 326 0.63 8.07 18.22
CA LYS A 326 0.98 6.67 17.99
C LYS A 326 0.04 6.01 16.97
N LEU A 327 -1.27 6.24 17.08
CA LEU A 327 -2.27 5.67 16.17
C LEU A 327 -2.13 6.24 14.75
N ILE A 328 -1.95 7.57 14.62
CA ILE A 328 -1.80 8.23 13.32
C ILE A 328 -0.50 7.79 12.65
N ARG A 329 0.61 7.70 13.38
CA ARG A 329 1.88 7.17 12.84
C ARG A 329 1.73 5.74 12.35
N ALA A 330 1.06 4.90 13.11
CA ALA A 330 0.79 3.51 12.69
C ALA A 330 -0.09 3.45 11.44
N ALA A 331 -1.12 4.30 11.33
CA ALA A 331 -1.99 4.37 10.16
C ALA A 331 -1.27 4.96 8.93
N SER A 332 -0.41 5.96 9.11
CA SER A 332 0.34 6.61 8.02
C SER A 332 1.37 5.69 7.36
N GLN A 333 1.77 4.60 8.03
CA GLN A 333 2.84 3.66 7.62
C GLN A 333 4.22 4.32 7.39
N LEU A 334 4.43 5.55 7.88
CA LEU A 334 5.70 6.27 7.74
C LEU A 334 6.79 5.73 8.68
N ASP A 335 6.40 5.08 9.78
CA ASP A 335 7.33 4.49 10.76
C ASP A 335 7.70 3.03 10.43
N VAL A 336 7.33 2.52 9.25
CA VAL A 336 7.75 1.19 8.79
C VAL A 336 9.26 1.13 8.74
N ARG A 337 9.83 0.10 9.37
CA ARG A 337 11.26 -0.20 9.38
C ARG A 337 11.45 -1.62 8.93
N TYR A 338 12.47 -1.83 8.14
CA TYR A 338 12.86 -3.16 7.71
C TYR A 338 14.06 -3.64 8.54
N SER A 339 14.09 -4.93 8.80
CA SER A 339 15.20 -5.62 9.45
C SER A 339 16.08 -6.30 8.41
N GLY A 340 17.31 -6.67 8.81
CA GLY A 340 18.24 -7.40 7.94
C GLY A 340 19.27 -6.50 7.26
N PRO A 341 20.15 -7.07 6.43
CA PRO A 341 21.31 -6.37 5.87
C PRO A 341 20.97 -5.16 4.97
N LEU A 342 19.80 -5.20 4.33
CA LEU A 342 19.26 -4.12 3.50
C LEU A 342 18.29 -3.22 4.28
N GLY A 343 17.96 -3.58 5.51
CA GLY A 343 16.95 -2.90 6.31
C GLY A 343 17.51 -1.69 7.05
N GLY A 344 16.70 -0.64 7.13
CA GLY A 344 17.03 0.55 7.87
C GLY A 344 15.85 1.48 8.07
N PRO A 345 16.06 2.60 8.76
CA PRO A 345 15.02 3.60 8.93
C PRO A 345 14.70 4.29 7.60
N ARG A 346 13.48 4.81 7.50
CA ARG A 346 13.10 5.67 6.40
C ARG A 346 13.90 6.97 6.46
N VAL A 347 14.33 7.48 5.29
CA VAL A 347 15.04 8.76 5.13
C VAL A 347 14.09 9.75 4.45
N PRO A 348 13.39 10.63 5.21
CA PRO A 348 12.34 11.49 4.67
C PRO A 348 12.78 12.40 3.54
N LEU A 349 14.04 12.89 3.58
CA LEU A 349 14.61 13.79 2.57
C LEU A 349 14.59 13.17 1.16
N PHE A 350 14.77 11.85 1.05
CA PHE A 350 14.86 11.13 -0.21
C PHE A 350 13.63 10.21 -0.46
N ALA A 351 12.61 10.32 0.37
CA ALA A 351 11.47 9.40 0.37
C ALA A 351 10.61 9.44 -0.91
N LYS A 352 10.76 10.47 -1.75
CA LYS A 352 9.98 10.63 -3.00
C LYS A 352 10.82 10.47 -4.28
N VAL A 353 12.11 10.14 -4.17
CA VAL A 353 13.02 10.11 -5.33
C VAL A 353 12.73 8.90 -6.25
N GLY A 354 12.46 7.73 -5.68
CA GLY A 354 12.13 6.51 -6.45
C GLY A 354 13.33 5.86 -7.17
N GLN A 355 14.55 6.33 -6.88
CA GLN A 355 15.81 5.81 -7.39
C GLN A 355 16.76 5.56 -6.23
N TRP A 356 17.85 4.86 -6.48
CA TRP A 356 18.95 4.80 -5.55
C TRP A 356 19.53 6.20 -5.35
N VAL A 357 19.79 6.58 -4.11
CA VAL A 357 20.40 7.86 -3.76
C VAL A 357 21.66 7.62 -2.94
N LEU A 358 22.76 8.20 -3.39
CA LEU A 358 24.00 8.26 -2.62
C LEU A 358 24.25 9.70 -2.17
N ALA A 359 24.24 9.91 -0.87
CA ALA A 359 24.63 11.18 -0.26
C ALA A 359 26.02 11.03 0.37
N GLY A 360 27.06 11.47 -0.33
CA GLY A 360 28.46 11.27 0.08
C GLY A 360 29.45 11.64 -1.02
N PRO A 361 30.74 11.26 -0.89
CA PRO A 361 31.77 11.58 -1.87
C PRO A 361 31.62 10.83 -3.19
N ALA A 362 32.10 11.41 -4.28
CA ALA A 362 32.03 10.85 -5.63
C ALA A 362 32.67 9.45 -5.77
N THR A 363 33.69 9.14 -4.99
CA THR A 363 34.34 7.81 -4.98
C THR A 363 33.41 6.69 -4.58
N CYS A 364 32.42 6.95 -3.70
CA CYS A 364 31.38 5.97 -3.36
C CYS A 364 30.31 5.88 -4.45
N LEU A 365 30.12 6.95 -5.25
CA LEU A 365 29.13 6.93 -6.36
C LEU A 365 29.55 5.95 -7.46
N GLU A 366 30.81 5.91 -7.85
CA GLU A 366 31.34 4.96 -8.85
C GLU A 366 31.05 3.52 -8.41
N VAL A 367 31.41 3.17 -7.17
CA VAL A 367 31.14 1.84 -6.60
C VAL A 367 29.66 1.49 -6.58
N ALA A 368 28.78 2.45 -6.22
CA ALA A 368 27.34 2.23 -6.20
C ALA A 368 26.79 2.06 -7.62
N GLY A 369 27.21 2.90 -8.57
CA GLY A 369 26.75 2.89 -9.96
C GLY A 369 27.05 1.60 -10.69
N ASP A 370 28.24 1.03 -10.49
CA ASP A 370 28.66 -0.24 -11.10
C ASP A 370 27.71 -1.39 -10.77
N ARG A 371 27.20 -1.43 -9.54
CA ARG A 371 26.34 -2.50 -9.05
C ARG A 371 24.83 -2.20 -9.17
N LEU A 372 24.44 -0.96 -8.93
CA LEU A 372 23.03 -0.58 -8.83
C LEU A 372 22.48 0.06 -10.12
N GLY A 373 23.33 0.55 -10.99
CA GLY A 373 22.97 1.32 -12.18
C GLY A 373 22.82 2.81 -11.85
N ASP A 374 21.71 3.39 -12.29
CA ASP A 374 21.47 4.81 -12.09
C ASP A 374 21.31 5.14 -10.60
N VAL A 375 22.19 6.00 -10.10
CA VAL A 375 22.22 6.46 -8.71
C VAL A 375 22.22 7.98 -8.71
N VAL A 376 21.24 8.57 -8.04
CA VAL A 376 21.18 10.02 -7.81
C VAL A 376 22.24 10.40 -6.78
N HIS A 377 23.10 11.34 -7.13
CA HIS A 377 24.19 11.78 -6.25
C HIS A 377 23.84 13.11 -5.56
N HIS A 378 24.09 13.13 -4.26
CA HIS A 378 24.09 14.34 -3.45
C HIS A 378 25.45 14.49 -2.77
N GLU A 379 26.18 15.54 -3.07
CA GLU A 379 27.42 15.81 -2.38
C GLU A 379 27.17 16.13 -0.91
N ARG A 380 27.87 15.45 -0.04
CA ARG A 380 27.75 15.61 1.42
C ARG A 380 29.07 15.33 2.12
N ALA A 381 29.38 16.16 3.10
CA ALA A 381 30.49 15.91 4.02
C ALA A 381 30.08 14.92 5.11
N GLY A 382 31.02 14.11 5.59
CA GLY A 382 30.83 13.12 6.64
C GLY A 382 30.45 11.75 6.11
N ASP A 383 29.63 11.01 6.86
CA ASP A 383 29.24 9.64 6.46
C ASP A 383 28.43 9.63 5.16
N THR A 384 28.82 8.74 4.28
CA THR A 384 28.03 8.40 3.09
C THR A 384 26.78 7.65 3.50
N LEU A 385 25.64 8.05 2.94
CA LEU A 385 24.37 7.37 3.05
C LEU A 385 23.97 6.79 1.69
N LEU A 386 23.73 5.49 1.63
CA LEU A 386 23.09 4.87 0.48
C LEU A 386 21.62 4.61 0.83
N VAL A 387 20.71 5.23 0.08
CA VAL A 387 19.26 5.14 0.29
C VAL A 387 18.63 4.37 -0.85
N ARG A 388 17.80 3.42 -0.50
CA ARG A 388 17.05 2.55 -1.42
C ARG A 388 15.98 3.36 -2.19
N PRO A 389 15.55 2.87 -3.36
CA PRO A 389 14.47 3.50 -4.13
C PRO A 389 13.17 3.67 -3.35
N ASP A 390 12.87 2.76 -2.40
CA ASP A 390 11.70 2.83 -1.52
C ASP A 390 11.90 3.75 -0.29
N GLY A 391 12.96 4.57 -0.28
CA GLY A 391 13.22 5.62 0.69
C GLY A 391 13.79 5.16 2.03
N HIS A 392 14.32 3.94 2.13
CA HIS A 392 14.96 3.42 3.34
C HIS A 392 16.47 3.47 3.25
N LEU A 393 17.14 3.74 4.38
CA LEU A 393 18.58 3.67 4.47
C LEU A 393 19.05 2.22 4.28
N ALA A 394 19.90 1.99 3.28
CA ALA A 394 20.48 0.69 3.00
C ALA A 394 21.83 0.53 3.68
N TRP A 395 22.66 1.56 3.58
CA TRP A 395 24.03 1.51 4.10
C TRP A 395 24.50 2.88 4.59
N ARG A 396 25.39 2.88 5.57
CA ARG A 396 26.07 4.06 6.10
C ARG A 396 27.51 3.76 6.43
N GLY A 397 28.43 4.58 5.96
CA GLY A 397 29.86 4.42 6.21
C GLY A 397 30.69 5.51 5.53
N THR A 398 32.00 5.34 5.50
CA THR A 398 32.93 6.34 4.95
C THR A 398 33.84 5.79 3.85
N SER A 399 33.91 4.46 3.67
CA SER A 399 34.87 3.83 2.78
C SER A 399 34.20 3.20 1.56
N PRO A 400 34.67 3.52 0.33
CA PRO A 400 34.22 2.88 -0.91
C PRO A 400 34.40 1.36 -0.88
N GLU A 401 35.49 0.86 -0.30
CA GLU A 401 35.81 -0.56 -0.22
C GLU A 401 34.81 -1.30 0.66
N ARG A 402 34.41 -0.70 1.79
CA ARG A 402 33.36 -1.26 2.65
C ARG A 402 31.98 -1.24 1.98
N LEU A 403 31.69 -0.19 1.20
CA LEU A 403 30.48 -0.14 0.40
C LEU A 403 30.47 -1.27 -0.65
N SER A 404 31.60 -1.46 -1.36
CA SER A 404 31.74 -2.53 -2.36
C SER A 404 31.57 -3.92 -1.73
N ALA A 405 32.22 -4.18 -0.59
CA ALA A 405 32.09 -5.44 0.13
C ALA A 405 30.64 -5.71 0.55
N TRP A 406 29.97 -4.70 1.12
CA TRP A 406 28.56 -4.80 1.51
C TRP A 406 27.64 -5.04 0.31
N LEU A 407 27.82 -4.32 -0.81
CA LEU A 407 27.04 -4.54 -2.03
C LEU A 407 27.20 -5.98 -2.56
N ASN A 408 28.43 -6.52 -2.52
CA ASN A 408 28.69 -7.90 -2.93
C ASN A 408 28.02 -8.91 -1.99
N GLU A 409 28.01 -8.66 -0.69
CA GLU A 409 27.32 -9.50 0.30
C GLU A 409 25.81 -9.52 0.08
N VAL A 410 25.17 -8.35 -0.05
CA VAL A 410 23.69 -8.24 -0.07
C VAL A 410 23.07 -8.53 -1.43
N LEU A 411 23.77 -8.22 -2.53
CA LEU A 411 23.28 -8.47 -3.88
C LEU A 411 23.71 -9.85 -4.41
N GLY A 412 24.74 -10.44 -3.84
CA GLY A 412 25.39 -11.65 -4.37
C GLY A 412 26.19 -11.37 -5.65
N ALA A 413 26.72 -12.43 -6.25
CA ALA A 413 27.36 -12.32 -7.54
C ALA A 413 26.34 -11.97 -8.63
N PRO A 414 26.73 -11.14 -9.63
CA PRO A 414 25.91 -10.94 -10.82
C PRO A 414 25.61 -12.27 -11.51
N GLU A 415 24.36 -12.51 -11.83
CA GLU A 415 23.93 -13.71 -12.55
C GLU A 415 23.64 -13.37 -14.00
N THR A 416 23.96 -14.30 -14.92
CA THR A 416 23.57 -14.14 -16.33
C THR A 416 22.05 -14.11 -16.39
N PRO A 417 21.43 -13.07 -17.03
CA PRO A 417 19.99 -13.00 -17.17
C PRO A 417 19.44 -14.29 -17.81
N ARG A 418 18.37 -14.85 -17.26
CA ARG A 418 17.72 -16.02 -17.85
C ARG A 418 17.35 -15.70 -19.30
N ARG A 419 17.95 -16.40 -20.25
CA ARG A 419 17.59 -16.29 -21.66
C ARG A 419 16.25 -16.97 -21.87
N THR A 420 15.25 -16.21 -22.34
CA THR A 420 14.04 -16.79 -22.90
C THR A 420 14.41 -17.64 -24.11
N THR A 421 14.39 -18.96 -23.96
CA THR A 421 14.30 -19.84 -25.14
C THR A 421 12.89 -19.66 -25.70
N ARG A 422 12.77 -18.79 -26.71
CA ARG A 422 11.61 -18.79 -27.58
C ARG A 422 11.65 -20.11 -28.34
N SER A 423 10.82 -21.07 -27.98
CA SER A 423 10.41 -22.19 -28.83
C SER A 423 9.03 -21.89 -29.39
#